data_2aa2f12a343825a253371c0ea9a4bbcb
#
_entry.id   2aa2f12a343825a253371c0ea9a4bbcb
#
_cell.length_a   1.000
_cell.length_b   1.000
_cell.length_c   1.000
_cell.angle_alpha   90.00
_cell.angle_beta   90.00
_cell.angle_gamma   90.00
#
_symmetry.space_group_name_H-M   'P 1'
#
loop_
_entity.id
_entity.type
_entity.pdbx_description
1 polymer ?
#
loop_
_entity_poly.entity_id
_entity_poly.type
_entity_poly.pdbx_seq_one_letter_code
_entity_poly.pdbx_strand_id
1 'polypeptide(L)'
;MSDTPTPDEVWRQLTHLVMDSRDGWKRAVVERTGLPFSRFRIMKRLLPGPLSVKELAHAATMDAPAATVNVNDLEERGLVVREVDPGNRRVKLVSLTPAGRELVLDALATPDPAPAAAAALTPDELRTLAELLRKLEE
;
A
#
# COMPACT_ATOMS: atom_id res chain seq x y z
N MET A 1 15.33 -27.10 26.53
CA MET A 1 15.07 -26.18 25.39
C MET A 1 13.59 -26.17 25.07
N SER A 2 13.02 -25.01 24.88
CA SER A 2 11.61 -24.88 24.51
C SER A 2 11.48 -24.99 22.99
N ASP A 3 10.59 -25.84 22.52
CA ASP A 3 10.25 -25.93 21.10
C ASP A 3 9.27 -24.83 20.67
N THR A 4 8.92 -23.95 21.61
CA THR A 4 7.99 -22.85 21.33
C THR A 4 8.73 -21.74 20.60
N PRO A 5 8.29 -21.35 19.40
CA PRO A 5 8.91 -20.24 18.68
C PRO A 5 8.68 -18.92 19.42
N THR A 6 9.64 -18.01 19.32
CA THR A 6 9.52 -16.67 19.89
C THR A 6 8.63 -15.80 18.99
N PRO A 7 8.07 -14.69 19.54
CA PRO A 7 7.33 -13.73 18.72
C PRO A 7 8.13 -13.22 17.52
N ASP A 8 9.44 -12.97 17.71
CA ASP A 8 10.30 -12.48 16.63
C ASP A 8 10.49 -13.53 15.52
N GLU A 9 10.60 -14.80 15.90
CA GLU A 9 10.71 -15.89 14.92
C GLU A 9 9.44 -15.99 14.08
N VAL A 10 8.26 -15.92 14.72
CA VAL A 10 6.97 -15.97 14.03
C VAL A 10 6.81 -14.74 13.13
N TRP A 11 7.15 -13.56 13.63
CA TRP A 11 7.07 -12.32 12.85
C TRP A 11 7.96 -12.39 11.61
N ARG A 12 9.18 -12.91 11.75
CA ARG A 12 10.09 -13.07 10.63
C ARG A 12 9.51 -14.03 9.58
N GLN A 13 8.90 -15.13 10.02
CA GLN A 13 8.25 -16.09 9.13
C GLN A 13 7.10 -15.44 8.35
N LEU A 14 6.24 -14.68 9.03
CA LEU A 14 5.15 -13.93 8.39
C LEU A 14 5.68 -12.93 7.38
N THR A 15 6.72 -12.18 7.74
CA THR A 15 7.33 -11.18 6.86
C THR A 15 7.86 -11.82 5.58
N HIS A 16 8.61 -12.90 5.69
CA HIS A 16 9.13 -13.62 4.52
C HIS A 16 7.99 -14.12 3.63
N LEU A 17 7.00 -14.74 4.23
CA LEU A 17 5.86 -15.29 3.48
C LEU A 17 5.13 -14.20 2.71
N VAL A 18 4.84 -13.07 3.33
CA VAL A 18 4.13 -11.96 2.70
C VAL A 18 5.00 -11.32 1.61
N MET A 19 6.26 -11.02 1.90
CA MET A 19 7.17 -10.37 0.96
C MET A 19 7.38 -11.23 -0.30
N ASP A 20 7.62 -12.53 -0.10
CA ASP A 20 7.84 -13.46 -1.22
C ASP A 20 6.59 -13.63 -2.08
N SER A 21 5.42 -13.48 -1.50
CA SER A 21 4.14 -13.66 -2.21
C SER A 21 3.63 -12.41 -2.93
N ARG A 22 4.19 -11.21 -2.61
CA ARG A 22 3.68 -9.93 -3.12
C ARG A 22 4.17 -9.57 -4.52
N ASP A 23 5.27 -10.13 -5.00
CA ASP A 23 5.88 -9.72 -6.28
C ASP A 23 4.94 -9.87 -7.47
N GLY A 24 4.19 -10.95 -7.53
CA GLY A 24 3.22 -11.19 -8.60
C GLY A 24 2.11 -10.14 -8.62
N TRP A 25 1.58 -9.80 -7.47
CA TRP A 25 0.55 -8.77 -7.33
C TRP A 25 1.08 -7.38 -7.71
N LYS A 26 2.28 -7.04 -7.25
CA LYS A 26 2.90 -5.75 -7.60
C LYS A 26 3.09 -5.62 -9.11
N ARG A 27 3.56 -6.67 -9.78
CA ARG A 27 3.69 -6.68 -11.23
C ARG A 27 2.35 -6.50 -11.93
N ALA A 28 1.31 -7.17 -11.46
CA ALA A 28 -0.02 -7.04 -12.01
C ALA A 28 -0.57 -5.61 -11.88
N VAL A 29 -0.31 -4.96 -10.73
CA VAL A 29 -0.69 -3.54 -10.52
C VAL A 29 0.06 -2.63 -11.49
N VAL A 30 1.37 -2.84 -11.66
CA VAL A 30 2.18 -2.05 -12.60
C VAL A 30 1.68 -2.23 -14.03
N GLU A 31 1.40 -3.43 -14.46
CA GLU A 31 0.85 -3.70 -15.80
C GLU A 31 -0.52 -3.04 -15.99
N ARG A 32 -1.38 -3.13 -14.98
CA ARG A 32 -2.74 -2.60 -15.04
C ARG A 32 -2.78 -1.08 -15.06
N THR A 33 -1.92 -0.42 -14.29
CA THR A 33 -1.88 1.04 -14.20
C THR A 33 -0.98 1.69 -15.25
N GLY A 34 0.00 0.97 -15.76
CA GLY A 34 1.06 1.54 -16.59
C GLY A 34 2.02 2.45 -15.81
N LEU A 35 2.00 2.38 -14.47
CA LEU A 35 2.80 3.24 -13.59
C LEU A 35 3.76 2.40 -12.75
N PRO A 36 4.94 2.98 -12.41
CA PRO A 36 5.79 2.37 -11.39
C PRO A 36 5.02 2.19 -10.08
N PHE A 37 5.34 1.14 -9.33
CA PHE A 37 4.63 0.81 -8.10
C PHE A 37 4.65 1.95 -7.06
N SER A 38 5.73 2.74 -7.02
CA SER A 38 5.84 3.90 -6.13
C SER A 38 4.74 4.94 -6.37
N ARG A 39 4.30 5.10 -7.64
CA ARG A 39 3.19 6.00 -7.99
C ARG A 39 1.89 5.51 -7.39
N PHE A 40 1.63 4.21 -7.52
CA PHE A 40 0.45 3.58 -6.93
C PHE A 40 0.43 3.76 -5.41
N ARG A 41 1.57 3.60 -4.73
CA ARG A 41 1.68 3.78 -3.27
C ARG A 41 1.27 5.18 -2.84
N ILE A 42 1.70 6.20 -3.57
CA ILE A 42 1.31 7.59 -3.32
C ILE A 42 -0.19 7.78 -3.50
N MET A 43 -0.73 7.32 -4.62
CA MET A 43 -2.16 7.50 -4.94
C MET A 43 -3.05 6.80 -3.91
N LYS A 44 -2.66 5.61 -3.48
CA LYS A 44 -3.40 4.87 -2.45
C LYS A 44 -3.53 5.66 -1.15
N ARG A 45 -2.47 6.35 -0.74
CA ARG A 45 -2.47 7.15 0.50
C ARG A 45 -3.33 8.40 0.39
N LEU A 46 -3.66 8.84 -0.82
CA LEU A 46 -4.52 10.00 -1.05
C LEU A 46 -6.01 9.67 -1.07
N LEU A 47 -6.39 8.38 -1.08
CA LEU A 47 -7.81 8.00 -1.10
C LEU A 47 -8.63 8.55 0.06
N PRO A 48 -8.14 8.56 1.32
CA PRO A 48 -8.90 9.13 2.43
C PRO A 48 -9.08 10.65 2.35
N GLY A 49 -8.17 11.36 1.68
CA GLY A 49 -8.23 12.81 1.55
C GLY A 49 -6.88 13.43 1.22
N PRO A 50 -6.85 14.77 1.05
CA PRO A 50 -5.63 15.49 0.70
C PRO A 50 -4.55 15.40 1.78
N LEU A 51 -3.29 15.34 1.34
CA LEU A 51 -2.11 15.33 2.22
C LEU A 51 -1.07 16.29 1.67
N SER A 52 -0.25 16.86 2.55
CA SER A 52 0.96 17.57 2.13
C SER A 52 1.99 16.58 1.62
N VAL A 53 2.99 17.04 0.86
CA VAL A 53 4.07 16.15 0.38
C VAL A 53 4.80 15.50 1.56
N LYS A 54 5.01 16.24 2.65
CA LYS A 54 5.66 15.71 3.86
C LYS A 54 4.83 14.59 4.50
N GLU A 55 3.53 14.80 4.67
CA GLU A 55 2.62 13.79 5.19
C GLU A 55 2.55 12.57 4.28
N LEU A 56 2.56 12.81 2.98
CA LEU A 56 2.53 11.77 1.97
C LEU A 56 3.78 10.90 2.01
N ALA A 57 4.95 11.52 2.12
CA ALA A 57 6.23 10.83 2.25
C ALA A 57 6.20 9.89 3.46
N HIS A 58 5.74 10.40 4.61
CA HIS A 58 5.62 9.60 5.82
C HIS A 58 4.64 8.44 5.64
N ALA A 59 3.45 8.71 5.11
CA ALA A 59 2.40 7.70 4.91
C ALA A 59 2.83 6.60 3.93
N ALA A 60 3.58 6.96 2.88
CA ALA A 60 4.04 6.01 1.87
C ALA A 60 5.41 5.39 2.19
N THR A 61 5.98 5.72 3.34
CA THR A 61 7.29 5.23 3.81
C THR A 61 8.38 5.50 2.77
N MET A 62 8.53 6.76 2.38
CA MET A 62 9.58 7.21 1.48
C MET A 62 10.12 8.58 1.94
N ASP A 63 11.30 8.97 1.46
CA ASP A 63 11.83 10.27 1.79
C ASP A 63 11.11 11.40 1.03
N ALA A 64 11.25 12.63 1.49
CA ALA A 64 10.57 13.77 0.88
C ALA A 64 10.98 14.01 -0.58
N PRO A 65 12.27 13.91 -0.97
CA PRO A 65 12.65 14.02 -2.38
C PRO A 65 11.97 12.99 -3.26
N ALA A 66 11.89 11.73 -2.83
CA ALA A 66 11.21 10.67 -3.57
C ALA A 66 9.72 10.96 -3.73
N ALA A 67 9.07 11.40 -2.65
CA ALA A 67 7.66 11.78 -2.69
C ALA A 67 7.42 12.94 -3.67
N THR A 68 8.30 13.94 -3.67
CA THR A 68 8.21 15.09 -4.59
C THR A 68 8.32 14.63 -6.05
N VAL A 69 9.27 13.76 -6.38
CA VAL A 69 9.43 13.23 -7.74
C VAL A 69 8.15 12.48 -8.17
N ASN A 70 7.62 11.65 -7.29
CA ASN A 70 6.39 10.91 -7.57
C ASN A 70 5.19 11.84 -7.81
N VAL A 71 5.03 12.85 -6.95
CA VAL A 71 3.92 13.82 -7.05
C VAL A 71 4.04 14.64 -8.34
N ASN A 72 5.24 15.10 -8.68
CA ASN A 72 5.47 15.86 -9.91
C ASN A 72 5.05 15.06 -11.15
N ASP A 73 5.45 13.79 -11.22
CA ASP A 73 5.08 12.92 -12.33
C ASP A 73 3.58 12.67 -12.39
N LEU A 74 2.96 12.40 -11.24
CA LEU A 74 1.50 12.18 -11.18
C LEU A 74 0.71 13.44 -11.56
N GLU A 75 1.21 14.63 -11.20
CA GLU A 75 0.60 15.88 -11.58
C GLU A 75 0.68 16.11 -13.10
N GLU A 76 1.83 15.84 -13.71
CA GLU A 76 1.98 15.91 -15.18
C GLU A 76 1.02 14.97 -15.90
N ARG A 77 0.76 13.80 -15.31
CA ARG A 77 -0.17 12.82 -15.89
C ARG A 77 -1.64 13.17 -15.64
N GLY A 78 -1.93 14.23 -14.90
CA GLY A 78 -3.29 14.61 -14.58
C GLY A 78 -3.97 13.72 -13.55
N LEU A 79 -3.20 13.00 -12.74
CA LEU A 79 -3.73 12.06 -11.75
C LEU A 79 -3.82 12.66 -10.35
N VAL A 80 -3.06 13.73 -10.07
CA VAL A 80 -3.14 14.50 -8.83
C VAL A 80 -3.07 15.99 -9.16
N VAL A 81 -3.51 16.82 -8.21
CA VAL A 81 -3.37 18.29 -8.24
C VAL A 81 -2.81 18.75 -6.91
N ARG A 82 -2.06 19.85 -6.93
CA ARG A 82 -1.60 20.54 -5.73
C ARG A 82 -2.36 21.86 -5.58
N GLU A 83 -2.91 22.08 -4.40
CA GLU A 83 -3.65 23.30 -4.09
C GLU A 83 -3.17 23.85 -2.75
N VAL A 84 -3.21 25.18 -2.60
CA VAL A 84 -2.85 25.83 -1.34
C VAL A 84 -3.82 25.39 -0.24
N ASP A 85 -3.30 24.99 0.92
CA ASP A 85 -4.10 24.65 2.08
C ASP A 85 -4.82 25.93 2.59
N PRO A 86 -6.16 25.95 2.65
CA PRO A 86 -6.88 27.12 3.17
C PRO A 86 -6.52 27.47 4.61
N GLY A 87 -6.15 26.47 5.41
CA GLY A 87 -5.77 26.66 6.81
C GLY A 87 -4.33 27.08 7.02
N ASN A 88 -3.46 26.87 6.02
CA ASN A 88 -2.05 27.25 6.08
C ASN A 88 -1.49 27.47 4.68
N ARG A 89 -1.46 28.73 4.26
CA ARG A 89 -1.07 29.13 2.90
C ARG A 89 0.37 28.81 2.52
N ARG A 90 1.21 28.43 3.48
CA ARG A 90 2.59 28.01 3.23
C ARG A 90 2.69 26.56 2.79
N VAL A 91 1.60 25.81 2.91
CA VAL A 91 1.53 24.39 2.61
C VAL A 91 0.63 24.16 1.41
N LYS A 92 1.06 23.31 0.49
CA LYS A 92 0.21 22.81 -0.59
C LYS A 92 -0.24 21.40 -0.26
N LEU A 93 -1.50 21.12 -0.52
CA LEU A 93 -2.10 19.81 -0.35
C LEU A 93 -2.21 19.12 -1.71
N VAL A 94 -1.86 17.86 -1.73
CA VAL A 94 -1.98 16.99 -2.90
C VAL A 94 -3.28 16.22 -2.80
N SER A 95 -4.05 16.21 -3.88
CA SER A 95 -5.33 15.52 -3.97
C SER A 95 -5.40 14.70 -5.24
N LEU A 96 -6.13 13.59 -5.21
CA LEU A 96 -6.44 12.82 -6.42
C LEU A 96 -7.40 13.62 -7.30
N THR A 97 -7.16 13.61 -8.62
CA THR A 97 -8.16 14.01 -9.59
C THR A 97 -9.19 12.90 -9.74
N PRO A 98 -10.36 13.15 -10.36
CA PRO A 98 -11.29 12.07 -10.70
C PRO A 98 -10.62 10.93 -11.48
N ALA A 99 -9.75 11.26 -12.44
CA ALA A 99 -9.00 10.25 -13.20
C ALA A 99 -8.04 9.46 -12.31
N GLY A 100 -7.35 10.14 -11.38
CA GLY A 100 -6.46 9.49 -10.43
C GLY A 100 -7.20 8.55 -9.48
N ARG A 101 -8.35 8.98 -8.99
CA ARG A 101 -9.19 8.16 -8.11
C ARG A 101 -9.67 6.91 -8.81
N GLU A 102 -10.15 7.05 -10.05
CA GLU A 102 -10.59 5.91 -10.86
C GLU A 102 -9.46 4.92 -11.07
N LEU A 103 -8.28 5.40 -11.42
CA LEU A 103 -7.12 4.54 -11.66
C LEU A 103 -6.69 3.76 -10.42
N VAL A 104 -6.59 4.42 -9.26
CA VAL A 104 -6.16 3.75 -8.04
C VAL A 104 -7.20 2.75 -7.53
N LEU A 105 -8.49 3.05 -7.68
CA LEU A 105 -9.56 2.12 -7.31
C LEU A 105 -9.52 0.89 -8.22
N ASP A 106 -9.30 1.08 -9.52
CA ASP A 106 -9.13 -0.02 -10.46
C ASP A 106 -7.90 -0.87 -10.10
N ALA A 107 -6.80 -0.23 -9.76
CA ALA A 107 -5.58 -0.93 -9.32
C ALA A 107 -5.82 -1.77 -8.07
N LEU A 108 -6.60 -1.26 -7.10
CA LEU A 108 -6.94 -1.98 -5.88
C LEU A 108 -7.85 -3.18 -6.15
N ALA A 109 -8.57 -3.19 -7.27
CA ALA A 109 -9.38 -4.32 -7.70
C ALA A 109 -8.55 -5.44 -8.34
N THR A 110 -7.24 -5.26 -8.51
CA THR A 110 -6.35 -6.31 -9.01
C THR A 110 -6.39 -7.52 -8.09
N PRO A 111 -6.67 -8.73 -8.63
CA PRO A 111 -6.71 -9.94 -7.80
C PRO A 111 -5.40 -10.17 -7.05
N ASP A 112 -5.53 -10.49 -5.78
CA ASP A 112 -4.40 -10.79 -4.87
C ASP A 112 -4.71 -12.13 -4.19
N PRO A 113 -4.68 -13.24 -4.95
CA PRO A 113 -5.03 -14.53 -4.38
C PRO A 113 -4.00 -15.00 -3.36
N ALA A 114 -4.46 -15.80 -2.38
CA ALA A 114 -3.57 -16.42 -1.41
C ALA A 114 -2.52 -17.28 -2.13
N PRO A 115 -1.31 -17.43 -1.53
CA PRO A 115 -0.34 -18.40 -2.05
C PRO A 115 -0.96 -19.80 -2.17
N ALA A 116 -0.54 -20.55 -3.17
CA ALA A 116 -1.07 -21.89 -3.42
C ALA A 116 -0.99 -22.80 -2.17
N ALA A 117 0.06 -22.63 -1.36
CA ALA A 117 0.25 -23.38 -0.14
C ALA A 117 -0.87 -23.16 0.89
N ALA A 118 -1.56 -22.03 0.83
CA ALA A 118 -2.69 -21.76 1.74
C ALA A 118 -3.87 -22.70 1.51
N ALA A 119 -3.99 -23.28 0.32
CA ALA A 119 -5.03 -24.28 0.03
C ALA A 119 -4.83 -25.60 0.80
N ALA A 120 -3.64 -25.82 1.37
CA ALA A 120 -3.37 -26.99 2.18
C ALA A 120 -3.95 -26.88 3.60
N LEU A 121 -4.38 -25.69 4.02
CA LEU A 121 -4.98 -25.49 5.34
C LEU A 121 -6.41 -25.98 5.37
N THR A 122 -6.75 -26.72 6.43
CA THR A 122 -8.15 -27.15 6.65
C THR A 122 -9.02 -25.94 7.04
N PRO A 123 -10.36 -26.03 6.91
CA PRO A 123 -11.25 -24.96 7.38
C PRO A 123 -11.01 -24.56 8.84
N ASP A 124 -10.75 -25.51 9.73
CA ASP A 124 -10.44 -25.22 11.14
C ASP A 124 -9.13 -24.49 11.30
N GLU A 125 -8.09 -24.87 10.56
CA GLU A 125 -6.81 -24.17 10.56
C GLU A 125 -6.94 -22.76 10.02
N LEU A 126 -7.73 -22.55 8.98
CA LEU A 126 -8.00 -21.18 8.46
C LEU A 126 -8.69 -20.31 9.50
N ARG A 127 -9.69 -20.85 10.22
CA ARG A 127 -10.36 -20.13 11.30
C ARG A 127 -9.40 -19.76 12.41
N THR A 128 -8.56 -20.69 12.82
CA THR A 128 -7.56 -20.47 13.87
C THR A 128 -6.57 -19.38 13.45
N LEU A 129 -6.07 -19.45 12.22
CA LEU A 129 -5.13 -18.46 11.71
C LEU A 129 -5.78 -17.07 11.65
N ALA A 130 -7.02 -16.97 11.17
CA ALA A 130 -7.75 -15.72 11.11
C ALA A 130 -7.94 -15.10 12.51
N GLU A 131 -8.24 -15.92 13.50
CA GLU A 131 -8.40 -15.48 14.89
C GLU A 131 -7.08 -14.95 15.47
N LEU A 132 -5.98 -15.65 15.21
CA LEU A 132 -4.66 -15.22 15.67
C LEU A 132 -4.22 -13.91 15.00
N LEU A 133 -4.48 -13.76 13.71
CA LEU A 133 -4.15 -12.52 12.98
C LEU A 133 -4.94 -11.34 13.56
N ARG A 134 -6.21 -11.52 13.91
CA ARG A 134 -7.02 -10.45 14.53
C ARG A 134 -6.42 -9.97 15.84
N LYS A 135 -5.81 -10.85 16.62
CA LYS A 135 -5.11 -10.46 17.86
C LYS A 135 -3.90 -9.55 17.58
N LEU A 136 -3.27 -9.71 16.43
CA LEU A 136 -2.10 -8.91 16.05
C LEU A 136 -2.50 -7.52 15.51
N GLU A 137 -3.75 -7.34 15.13
CA GLU A 137 -4.29 -6.09 14.58
C GLU A 137 -4.74 -5.10 15.67
N GLU A 138 -4.82 -5.52 16.94
CA GLU A 138 -5.28 -4.70 18.06
C GLU A 138 -4.21 -3.74 18.60
#